data_77dcccd3a67f6dbf96ad60c26f8e654a
#
_entry.id   77dcccd3a67f6dbf96ad60c26f8e654a
#
_cell.length_a   1.000
_cell.length_b   1.000
_cell.length_c   1.000
_cell.angle_alpha   90.00
_cell.angle_beta   90.00
_cell.angle_gamma   90.00
#
_symmetry.space_group_name_H-M   'P 1'
#
loop_
_entity.id
_entity.type
_entity.pdbx_description
1 polymer ?
#
loop_
_entity_poly.entity_id
_entity_poly.type
_entity_poly.pdbx_seq_one_letter_code
_entity_poly.pdbx_strand_id
1 'polypeptide(L)'
;MDIHYGIDREVSKELCKTFCESAAIGFLPPIRDAVKYVRKLHEEEGAVFHCITSMSDDPWAIKLREQNLDRIFGEGVFERVVCLPCGEDKDEALKRYKDSNFIWVEDKTENAELGAKMGLNTFLIEHIYNKGHDTSDGVTRVSNWKEIYEYIGGK
;
A
#
# COMPACT_ATOMS: atom_id res chain seq x y z
N MET A 1 -3.97 8.07 -21.90
CA MET A 1 -3.90 6.63 -22.22
C MET A 1 -3.17 5.97 -21.08
N ASP A 2 -3.72 4.90 -20.53
CA ASP A 2 -3.01 4.13 -19.52
C ASP A 2 -1.84 3.40 -20.18
N ILE A 3 -0.62 3.68 -19.72
CA ILE A 3 0.62 3.19 -20.35
C ILE A 3 0.72 1.65 -20.28
N HIS A 4 0.06 1.03 -19.30
CA HIS A 4 0.16 -0.42 -19.08
C HIS A 4 -0.77 -1.24 -19.96
N TYR A 5 -1.96 -0.70 -20.27
CA TYR A 5 -2.99 -1.44 -20.99
C TYR A 5 -3.33 -0.87 -22.36
N GLY A 6 -2.78 0.29 -22.74
CA GLY A 6 -3.07 0.94 -24.03
C GLY A 6 -4.51 1.41 -24.17
N ILE A 7 -5.25 1.54 -23.07
CA ILE A 7 -6.64 1.98 -23.03
C ILE A 7 -6.74 3.45 -22.59
N ASP A 8 -7.89 4.05 -22.85
CA ASP A 8 -8.19 5.39 -22.40
C ASP A 8 -8.22 5.48 -20.86
N ARG A 9 -7.78 6.62 -20.31
CA ARG A 9 -7.66 6.81 -18.85
C ARG A 9 -9.01 6.72 -18.12
N GLU A 10 -10.07 7.23 -18.73
CA GLU A 10 -11.41 7.17 -18.11
C GLU A 10 -11.95 5.75 -18.14
N VAL A 11 -11.71 5.00 -19.21
CA VAL A 11 -12.05 3.59 -19.29
C VAL A 11 -11.26 2.78 -18.25
N SER A 12 -9.98 3.08 -18.08
CA SER A 12 -9.14 2.44 -17.05
C SER A 12 -9.69 2.68 -15.64
N LYS A 13 -10.07 3.92 -15.32
CA LYS A 13 -10.68 4.26 -14.02
C LYS A 13 -11.99 3.53 -13.78
N GLU A 14 -12.86 3.46 -14.77
CA GLU A 14 -14.14 2.76 -14.66
C GLU A 14 -13.95 1.26 -14.45
N LEU A 15 -13.00 0.65 -15.16
CA LEU A 15 -12.63 -0.76 -14.95
C LEU A 15 -12.08 -1.00 -13.54
N CYS A 16 -11.19 -0.14 -13.05
CA CYS A 16 -10.66 -0.21 -11.69
C CYS A 16 -11.77 -0.09 -10.66
N LYS A 17 -12.68 0.88 -10.82
CA LYS A 17 -13.83 1.06 -9.93
C LYS A 17 -14.71 -0.19 -9.92
N THR A 18 -15.11 -0.68 -11.10
CA THR A 18 -15.94 -1.89 -11.24
C THR A 18 -15.28 -3.10 -10.56
N PHE A 19 -13.97 -3.26 -10.72
CA PHE A 19 -13.23 -4.33 -10.06
C PHE A 19 -13.24 -4.15 -8.53
N CYS A 20 -12.93 -2.95 -8.04
CA CYS A 20 -12.86 -2.65 -6.60
C CYS A 20 -14.22 -2.81 -5.90
N GLU A 21 -15.33 -2.57 -6.60
CA GLU A 21 -16.70 -2.72 -6.09
C GLU A 21 -17.27 -4.14 -6.31
N SER A 22 -16.51 -5.03 -6.94
CA SER A 22 -16.90 -6.42 -7.13
C SER A 22 -16.45 -7.31 -5.98
N ALA A 23 -16.98 -8.53 -5.91
CA ALA A 23 -16.54 -9.54 -4.95
C ALA A 23 -15.03 -9.89 -5.07
N ALA A 24 -14.42 -9.64 -6.23
CA ALA A 24 -13.02 -9.94 -6.48
C ALA A 24 -12.06 -9.21 -5.53
N ILE A 25 -12.44 -8.02 -5.03
CA ILE A 25 -11.62 -7.26 -4.06
C ILE A 25 -11.37 -8.03 -2.76
N GLY A 26 -12.29 -8.90 -2.37
CA GLY A 26 -12.15 -9.78 -1.22
C GLY A 26 -11.19 -10.96 -1.42
N PHE A 27 -10.67 -11.16 -2.62
CA PHE A 27 -9.82 -12.29 -2.99
C PHE A 27 -8.46 -11.87 -3.57
N LEU A 28 -8.05 -10.61 -3.37
CA LEU A 28 -6.74 -10.16 -3.80
C LEU A 28 -5.63 -11.00 -3.17
N PRO A 29 -4.71 -11.54 -3.98
CA PRO A 29 -3.56 -12.26 -3.45
C PRO A 29 -2.54 -11.30 -2.86
N PRO A 30 -1.77 -11.75 -1.87
CA PRO A 30 -0.63 -10.98 -1.37
C PRO A 30 0.50 -10.95 -2.41
N ILE A 31 1.30 -9.88 -2.36
CA ILE A 31 2.49 -9.79 -3.21
C ILE A 31 3.67 -10.51 -2.57
N ARG A 32 4.42 -11.25 -3.37
CA ARG A 32 5.72 -11.85 -3.02
C ARG A 32 5.77 -12.44 -1.59
N ASP A 33 6.72 -11.94 -0.82
CA ASP A 33 7.04 -12.36 0.55
C ASP A 33 6.29 -11.57 1.65
N ALA A 34 5.33 -10.71 1.26
CA ALA A 34 4.61 -9.83 2.19
C ALA A 34 4.01 -10.57 3.39
N VAL A 35 3.34 -11.69 3.17
CA VAL A 35 2.70 -12.45 4.27
C VAL A 35 3.72 -12.84 5.32
N LYS A 36 4.88 -13.34 4.89
CA LYS A 36 5.94 -13.79 5.80
C LYS A 36 6.48 -12.64 6.64
N TYR A 37 6.86 -11.53 6.00
CA TYR A 37 7.61 -10.48 6.71
C TYR A 37 6.71 -9.47 7.43
N VAL A 38 5.49 -9.22 6.93
CA VAL A 38 4.50 -8.44 7.68
C VAL A 38 4.11 -9.15 8.97
N ARG A 39 3.87 -10.48 8.92
CA ARG A 39 3.61 -11.26 10.14
C ARG A 39 4.80 -11.25 11.09
N LYS A 40 6.02 -11.45 10.59
CA LYS A 40 7.22 -11.38 11.42
C LYS A 40 7.38 -10.02 12.10
N LEU A 41 7.19 -8.93 11.38
CA LEU A 41 7.22 -7.59 11.96
C LEU A 41 6.18 -7.42 13.06
N HIS A 42 4.98 -7.96 12.87
CA HIS A 42 3.93 -7.91 13.87
C HIS A 42 4.25 -8.79 15.10
N GLU A 43 4.65 -10.04 14.88
CA GLU A 43 4.84 -11.05 15.93
C GLU A 43 6.16 -10.85 16.69
N GLU A 44 7.25 -10.48 15.99
CA GLU A 44 8.59 -10.41 16.57
C GLU A 44 8.95 -8.99 17.02
N GLU A 45 8.51 -7.96 16.29
CA GLU A 45 8.86 -6.56 16.54
C GLU A 45 7.69 -5.75 17.14
N GLY A 46 6.51 -6.35 17.29
CA GLY A 46 5.32 -5.69 17.81
C GLY A 46 4.76 -4.60 16.88
N ALA A 47 5.09 -4.66 15.58
CA ALA A 47 4.63 -3.68 14.63
C ALA A 47 3.11 -3.75 14.43
N VAL A 48 2.47 -2.59 14.40
CA VAL A 48 1.05 -2.42 14.09
C VAL A 48 0.94 -1.77 12.71
N PHE A 49 0.06 -2.31 11.88
CA PHE A 49 -0.09 -1.84 10.50
C PHE A 49 -1.35 -1.02 10.30
N HIS A 50 -1.22 0.06 9.53
CA HIS A 50 -2.34 0.81 8.98
C HIS A 50 -2.30 0.70 7.45
N CYS A 51 -3.43 0.36 6.83
CA CYS A 51 -3.56 0.30 5.38
C CYS A 51 -4.28 1.55 4.88
N ILE A 52 -3.69 2.26 3.91
CA ILE A 52 -4.33 3.35 3.18
C ILE A 52 -4.36 2.97 1.71
N THR A 53 -5.54 2.79 1.15
CA THR A 53 -5.71 2.29 -0.22
C THR A 53 -6.77 3.08 -0.99
N SER A 54 -6.42 3.54 -2.20
CA SER A 54 -7.36 4.17 -3.12
C SER A 54 -8.03 3.08 -3.95
N MET A 55 -9.23 2.68 -3.56
CA MET A 55 -9.99 1.59 -4.21
C MET A 55 -11.48 1.93 -4.42
N SER A 56 -12.20 2.18 -3.35
CA SER A 56 -13.61 2.55 -3.33
C SER A 56 -13.99 3.01 -1.93
N ASP A 57 -14.98 3.90 -1.84
CA ASP A 57 -15.65 4.32 -0.60
C ASP A 57 -16.96 3.56 -0.36
N ASP A 58 -17.28 2.58 -1.19
CA ASP A 58 -18.43 1.69 -0.99
C ASP A 58 -18.25 0.84 0.29
N PRO A 59 -19.19 0.88 1.25
CA PRO A 59 -19.05 0.18 2.54
C PRO A 59 -18.90 -1.33 2.40
N TRP A 60 -19.47 -1.93 1.36
CA TRP A 60 -19.36 -3.36 1.13
C TRP A 60 -17.98 -3.75 0.58
N ALA A 61 -17.45 -2.96 -0.34
CA ALA A 61 -16.09 -3.12 -0.86
C ALA A 61 -15.04 -2.97 0.26
N ILE A 62 -15.22 -1.97 1.14
CA ILE A 62 -14.37 -1.76 2.33
C ILE A 62 -14.37 -3.01 3.21
N LYS A 63 -15.53 -3.52 3.56
CA LYS A 63 -15.66 -4.73 4.40
C LYS A 63 -14.99 -5.95 3.77
N LEU A 64 -15.14 -6.15 2.47
CA LEU A 64 -14.48 -7.24 1.75
C LEU A 64 -12.95 -7.09 1.78
N ARG A 65 -12.44 -5.86 1.70
CA ARG A 65 -11.01 -5.60 1.78
C ARG A 65 -10.45 -5.84 3.18
N GLU A 66 -11.13 -5.42 4.22
CA GLU A 66 -10.77 -5.71 5.61
C GLU A 66 -10.72 -7.23 5.84
N GLN A 67 -11.74 -7.96 5.46
CA GLN A 67 -11.77 -9.43 5.57
C GLN A 67 -10.66 -10.10 4.74
N ASN A 68 -10.29 -9.53 3.60
CA ASN A 68 -9.19 -10.03 2.80
C ASN A 68 -7.85 -9.88 3.54
N LEU A 69 -7.60 -8.72 4.15
CA LEU A 69 -6.38 -8.47 4.93
C LEU A 69 -6.30 -9.40 6.14
N ASP A 70 -7.36 -9.54 6.91
CA ASP A 70 -7.43 -10.42 8.08
C ASP A 70 -7.17 -11.88 7.72
N ARG A 71 -7.78 -12.36 6.63
CA ARG A 71 -7.58 -13.73 6.15
C ARG A 71 -6.15 -14.00 5.72
N ILE A 72 -5.47 -13.04 5.09
CA ILE A 72 -4.12 -13.20 4.56
C ILE A 72 -3.06 -13.02 5.65
N PHE A 73 -3.17 -11.96 6.43
CA PHE A 73 -2.13 -11.55 7.38
C PHE A 73 -2.41 -11.97 8.83
N GLY A 74 -3.66 -12.21 9.17
CA GLY A 74 -4.14 -12.49 10.53
C GLY A 74 -4.97 -11.33 11.08
N GLU A 75 -5.95 -11.67 11.92
CA GLU A 75 -6.77 -10.67 12.61
C GLU A 75 -5.90 -9.78 13.51
N GLY A 76 -6.14 -8.48 13.47
CA GLY A 76 -5.46 -7.50 14.29
C GLY A 76 -4.07 -7.06 13.80
N VAL A 77 -3.53 -7.65 12.74
CA VAL A 77 -2.27 -7.19 12.12
C VAL A 77 -2.46 -5.79 11.54
N PHE A 78 -3.59 -5.57 10.86
CA PHE A 78 -4.00 -4.25 10.37
C PHE A 78 -5.02 -3.64 11.33
N GLU A 79 -4.57 -2.77 12.23
CA GLU A 79 -5.45 -2.09 13.19
C GLU A 79 -6.39 -1.09 12.52
N ARG A 80 -5.99 -0.54 11.38
CA ARG A 80 -6.75 0.45 10.64
C ARG A 80 -6.67 0.24 9.15
N VAL A 81 -7.83 0.26 8.50
CA VAL A 81 -7.95 0.25 7.04
C VAL A 81 -8.68 1.51 6.60
N VAL A 82 -8.03 2.34 5.80
CA VAL A 82 -8.60 3.56 5.21
C VAL A 82 -8.72 3.35 3.73
N CYS A 83 -9.96 3.23 3.26
CA CYS A 83 -10.27 3.14 1.85
C CYS A 83 -10.69 4.50 1.32
N LEU A 84 -10.08 4.92 0.23
CA LEU A 84 -10.37 6.16 -0.48
C LEU A 84 -11.04 5.83 -1.82
N PRO A 85 -11.82 6.74 -2.40
CA PRO A 85 -12.33 6.58 -3.75
C PRO A 85 -11.23 6.21 -4.75
N CYS A 86 -11.61 5.49 -5.81
CA CYS A 86 -10.65 5.04 -6.82
C CYS A 86 -9.94 6.23 -7.48
N GLY A 87 -8.60 6.22 -7.37
CA GLY A 87 -7.74 7.27 -7.93
C GLY A 87 -7.63 8.54 -7.09
N GLU A 88 -8.21 8.59 -5.90
CA GLU A 88 -8.02 9.70 -4.97
C GLU A 88 -6.62 9.69 -4.36
N ASP A 89 -6.07 10.90 -4.17
CA ASP A 89 -4.77 11.11 -3.57
C ASP A 89 -4.78 10.79 -2.07
N LYS A 90 -3.63 10.37 -1.54
CA LYS A 90 -3.50 9.96 -0.13
C LYS A 90 -3.11 11.09 0.82
N ASP A 91 -3.01 12.32 0.34
CA ASP A 91 -2.53 13.49 1.07
C ASP A 91 -3.26 13.69 2.39
N GLU A 92 -4.59 13.75 2.36
CA GLU A 92 -5.40 13.98 3.55
C GLU A 92 -5.28 12.83 4.55
N ALA A 93 -5.27 11.60 4.05
CA ALA A 93 -5.16 10.41 4.91
C ALA A 93 -3.78 10.32 5.60
N LEU A 94 -2.73 10.81 4.94
CA LEU A 94 -1.36 10.80 5.48
C LEU A 94 -1.08 11.94 6.46
N LYS A 95 -1.84 13.04 6.45
CA LYS A 95 -1.60 14.21 7.34
C LYS A 95 -1.49 13.84 8.81
N ARG A 96 -2.27 12.84 9.26
CA ARG A 96 -2.22 12.39 10.67
C ARG A 96 -0.89 11.77 11.08
N TYR A 97 -0.07 11.35 10.11
CA TYR A 97 1.23 10.72 10.33
C TYR A 97 2.40 11.68 10.07
N LYS A 98 2.10 12.92 9.69
CA LYS A 98 3.12 13.92 9.36
C LYS A 98 4.14 14.06 10.49
N ASP A 99 5.41 14.12 10.11
CA ASP A 99 6.57 14.29 11.01
C ASP A 99 6.71 13.20 12.10
N SER A 100 6.02 12.05 11.92
CA SER A 100 6.08 10.93 12.88
C SER A 100 7.30 10.04 12.72
N ASN A 101 7.99 10.13 11.60
CA ASN A 101 9.05 9.18 11.19
C ASN A 101 8.57 7.71 11.12
N PHE A 102 7.26 7.48 11.07
CA PHE A 102 6.72 6.14 10.87
C PHE A 102 7.10 5.59 9.51
N ILE A 103 7.17 4.27 9.40
CA ILE A 103 7.47 3.60 8.15
C ILE A 103 6.26 3.70 7.22
N TRP A 104 6.53 4.17 6.00
CA TRP A 104 5.57 4.22 4.92
C TRP A 104 6.06 3.35 3.76
N VAL A 105 5.25 2.38 3.35
CA VAL A 105 5.59 1.44 2.27
C VAL A 105 4.62 1.63 1.12
N GLU A 106 5.15 1.86 -0.06
CA GLU A 106 4.39 2.13 -1.28
C GLU A 106 4.97 1.42 -2.50
N ASP A 107 4.13 1.30 -3.53
CA ASP A 107 4.50 0.81 -4.87
C ASP A 107 4.37 1.89 -5.95
N LYS A 108 3.69 3.01 -5.65
CA LYS A 108 3.62 4.19 -6.51
C LYS A 108 4.65 5.22 -6.13
N THR A 109 5.45 5.67 -7.11
CA THR A 109 6.50 6.67 -6.90
C THR A 109 5.94 7.97 -6.30
N GLU A 110 4.80 8.46 -6.81
CA GLU A 110 4.18 9.70 -6.36
C GLU A 110 3.76 9.63 -4.88
N ASN A 111 3.21 8.49 -4.46
CA ASN A 111 2.81 8.28 -3.07
C ASN A 111 4.01 8.09 -2.14
N ALA A 112 5.09 7.49 -2.62
CA ALA A 112 6.34 7.39 -1.87
C ALA A 112 6.96 8.78 -1.67
N GLU A 113 7.04 9.60 -2.72
CA GLU A 113 7.50 10.99 -2.63
C GLU A 113 6.66 11.84 -1.66
N LEU A 114 5.34 11.62 -1.66
CA LEU A 114 4.44 12.27 -0.73
C LEU A 114 4.78 11.89 0.72
N GLY A 115 4.98 10.61 1.00
CA GLY A 115 5.38 10.13 2.33
C GLY A 115 6.69 10.75 2.81
N ALA A 116 7.71 10.79 1.94
CA ALA A 116 8.99 11.42 2.24
C ALA A 116 8.83 12.91 2.55
N LYS A 117 8.05 13.66 1.77
CA LYS A 117 7.73 15.07 2.00
C LYS A 117 6.97 15.31 3.31
N MET A 118 6.23 14.32 3.77
CA MET A 118 5.51 14.38 5.05
C MET A 118 6.35 13.95 6.26
N GLY A 119 7.65 13.69 6.09
CA GLY A 119 8.53 13.29 7.19
C GLY A 119 8.35 11.85 7.64
N LEU A 120 7.94 10.97 6.73
CA LEU A 120 7.85 9.53 6.97
C LEU A 120 9.13 8.83 6.50
N ASN A 121 9.48 7.72 7.15
CA ASN A 121 10.54 6.84 6.71
C ASN A 121 10.02 5.96 5.56
N THR A 122 10.29 6.36 4.33
CA THR A 122 9.55 5.88 3.16
C THR A 122 10.33 4.83 2.37
N PHE A 123 9.65 3.72 2.07
CA PHE A 123 10.10 2.65 1.20
C PHE A 123 9.24 2.55 -0.05
N LEU A 124 9.89 2.43 -1.20
CA LEU A 124 9.26 2.13 -2.48
C LEU A 124 9.61 0.72 -2.91
N ILE A 125 8.63 -0.19 -2.89
CA ILE A 125 8.81 -1.56 -3.40
C ILE A 125 8.87 -1.53 -4.93
N GLU A 126 9.96 -2.06 -5.49
CA GLU A 126 10.16 -2.07 -6.93
C GLU A 126 9.18 -3.00 -7.64
N HIS A 127 8.53 -2.47 -8.66
CA HIS A 127 7.68 -3.16 -9.62
C HIS A 127 8.06 -2.76 -11.05
N ILE A 128 7.61 -3.51 -12.03
CA ILE A 128 7.87 -3.23 -13.45
C ILE A 128 7.47 -1.79 -13.83
N TYR A 129 6.35 -1.30 -13.32
CA TYR A 129 5.79 0.01 -13.67
C TYR A 129 6.48 1.20 -12.97
N ASN A 130 7.21 0.98 -11.88
CA ASN A 130 7.96 2.04 -11.18
C ASN A 130 9.48 1.91 -11.36
N LYS A 131 9.94 0.85 -12.01
CA LYS A 131 11.35 0.60 -12.27
C LYS A 131 11.94 1.69 -13.15
N GLY A 132 13.04 2.28 -12.69
CA GLY A 132 13.73 3.36 -13.40
C GLY A 132 13.10 4.74 -13.24
N HIS A 133 12.03 4.88 -12.45
CA HIS A 133 11.58 6.20 -12.03
C HIS A 133 12.55 6.79 -11.02
N ASP A 134 12.95 8.04 -11.22
CA ASP A 134 13.77 8.77 -10.26
C ASP A 134 12.99 9.01 -8.98
N THR A 135 13.67 8.92 -7.84
CA THR A 135 13.13 9.22 -6.53
C THR A 135 14.05 10.18 -5.78
N SER A 136 13.48 10.97 -4.88
CA SER A 136 14.26 11.83 -3.97
C SER A 136 15.07 10.99 -2.97
N ASP A 137 16.08 11.61 -2.35
CA ASP A 137 16.91 10.98 -1.32
C ASP A 137 16.12 10.54 -0.08
N GLY A 138 14.89 11.03 0.09
CA GLY A 138 13.99 10.65 1.17
C GLY A 138 13.25 9.32 0.95
N VAL A 139 13.40 8.70 -0.23
CA VAL A 139 12.74 7.44 -0.59
C VAL A 139 13.75 6.32 -0.74
N THR A 140 13.64 5.30 0.09
CA THR A 140 14.48 4.09 -0.01
C THR A 140 13.82 3.07 -0.93
N ARG A 141 14.49 2.70 -2.03
CA ARG A 141 14.02 1.61 -2.91
C ARG A 141 14.36 0.26 -2.33
N VAL A 142 13.40 -0.66 -2.40
CA VAL A 142 13.56 -2.05 -1.95
C VAL A 142 12.92 -3.01 -2.95
N SER A 143 13.43 -4.22 -3.03
CA SER A 143 12.91 -5.23 -3.95
C SER A 143 11.75 -6.04 -3.34
N ASN A 144 11.65 -6.11 -2.02
CA ASN A 144 10.71 -6.97 -1.31
C ASN A 144 10.56 -6.60 0.17
N TRP A 145 9.64 -7.25 0.86
CA TRP A 145 9.40 -7.04 2.29
C TRP A 145 10.52 -7.52 3.21
N LYS A 146 11.35 -8.46 2.74
CA LYS A 146 12.52 -8.91 3.50
C LYS A 146 13.49 -7.78 3.77
N GLU A 147 13.77 -6.95 2.77
CA GLU A 147 14.69 -5.81 2.92
C GLU A 147 14.14 -4.79 3.93
N ILE A 148 12.82 -4.55 3.95
CA ILE A 148 12.17 -3.69 4.96
C ILE A 148 12.32 -4.30 6.35
N TYR A 149 12.07 -5.60 6.50
CA TYR A 149 12.22 -6.31 7.77
C TYR A 149 13.67 -6.22 8.30
N GLU A 150 14.66 -6.45 7.45
CA GLU A 150 16.08 -6.36 7.81
C GLU A 150 16.48 -4.93 8.19
N TYR A 151 15.92 -3.91 7.53
CA TYR A 151 16.14 -2.50 7.86
C TYR A 151 15.60 -2.14 9.26
N ILE A 152 14.45 -2.65 9.64
CA ILE A 152 13.82 -2.39 10.95
C ILE A 152 14.62 -3.04 12.10
N GLY A 153 15.44 -4.01 11.82
CA GLY A 153 16.29 -4.70 12.79
C GLY A 153 15.98 -6.18 12.93
N GLY A 154 15.23 -6.72 11.99
CA GLY A 154 15.01 -8.16 11.87
C GLY A 154 16.34 -8.88 11.63
N LYS A 155 16.69 -9.76 12.56
CA LYS A 155 17.90 -10.59 12.48
C LYS A 155 17.59 -12.00 12.00
#